data_20fb0d42a6fe6cded9b120da776d159e
#
_entry.id   20fb0d42a6fe6cded9b120da776d159e
#
_cell.length_a   1.000
_cell.length_b   1.000
_cell.length_c   1.000
_cell.angle_alpha   90.00
_cell.angle_beta   90.00
_cell.angle_gamma   90.00
#
_symmetry.space_group_name_H-M   'P 1'
#
loop_
_entity.id
_entity.type
_entity.pdbx_description
1 polymer ?
#
loop_
_entity_poly.entity_id
_entity_poly.type
_entity_poly.pdbx_seq_one_letter_code
_entity_poly.pdbx_strand_id
1 'polypeptide(L)'
;MGKFKILEKLGLDKPALSVKEYQKMSRDEEREYVHNKYSFVPQSFLLSVDVPRRGTRITKPALQKLQGPDYVKTVRILFQWHHEDFTEEYGIPMYINLNDGTSICMALCPPDIGSPYTVDLIDDKFYLLSDGKVLEEVDFPPPSEIEKEGKTTRKGTPLTQIAQISGWCLMLIPNSHCQYWNYDQQCRFCDMDYNTRQAMRMGKGWKVRLDADDVYDLMSEALKEKGRWSHCLMTGGSNPKENFERELTQQLDIIRAIRKAGEPYEPYHMTVNLIATPYGEEGYKRLREAGCDAFGGYIETWKKEQWELVCPGKAEYFKYEDYIDRILEAVDVFGIGNVTAGFVIGTEMSPPPYGFAEVDEAVNSTLEGYEFLIKNKVLPIGTNWCIMPGSDFYKMGAVQPPLEFYVKIDIGRYRLMMEHWGGRLSADQMEWRFQAVGSYADWQRLL
;
A
#
# COMPACT_ATOMS: atom_id res chain seq x y z
N MET A 1 3.81 24.18 28.02
CA MET A 1 3.98 23.72 26.62
C MET A 1 3.84 22.22 26.65
N GLY A 2 2.85 21.67 25.95
CA GLY A 2 2.53 20.24 25.98
C GLY A 2 3.66 19.36 25.45
N LYS A 3 3.60 18.09 25.80
CA LYS A 3 4.57 17.06 25.38
C LYS A 3 4.62 16.89 23.85
N PHE A 4 3.51 17.19 23.15
CA PHE A 4 3.29 16.95 21.73
C PHE A 4 2.89 18.22 20.96
N LYS A 5 3.89 19.02 20.60
CA LYS A 5 3.67 20.35 19.97
C LYS A 5 2.91 20.31 18.66
N ILE A 6 3.15 19.28 17.83
CA ILE A 6 2.46 19.20 16.53
C ILE A 6 0.99 18.80 16.70
N LEU A 7 0.65 17.97 17.68
CA LEU A 7 -0.73 17.65 17.99
C LEU A 7 -1.49 18.86 18.47
N GLU A 8 -0.90 19.69 19.37
CA GLU A 8 -1.49 20.95 19.80
C GLU A 8 -1.71 21.91 18.62
N LYS A 9 -0.68 22.08 17.78
CA LYS A 9 -0.76 22.92 16.57
C LYS A 9 -1.90 22.49 15.66
N LEU A 10 -2.09 21.19 15.50
CA LEU A 10 -3.10 20.63 14.61
C LEU A 10 -4.47 20.40 15.29
N GLY A 11 -4.66 20.80 16.55
CA GLY A 11 -5.91 20.57 17.28
C GLY A 11 -6.26 19.10 17.46
N LEU A 12 -5.24 18.24 17.62
CA LEU A 12 -5.32 16.80 17.83
C LEU A 12 -4.84 16.39 19.23
N ASP A 13 -4.76 17.34 20.13
CA ASP A 13 -4.22 17.19 21.49
C ASP A 13 -5.19 16.50 22.48
N LYS A 14 -6.42 16.18 22.06
CA LYS A 14 -7.30 15.31 22.85
C LYS A 14 -6.61 13.92 23.00
N PRO A 15 -6.29 13.51 24.25
CA PRO A 15 -5.53 12.28 24.44
C PRO A 15 -6.22 11.06 23.84
N ALA A 16 -5.46 10.21 23.17
CA ALA A 16 -5.92 8.87 22.82
C ALA A 16 -5.97 7.97 24.06
N LEU A 17 -6.82 6.95 24.04
CA LEU A 17 -6.80 5.91 25.04
C LEU A 17 -5.52 5.07 24.87
N SER A 18 -5.14 4.35 25.92
CA SER A 18 -4.05 3.39 25.82
C SER A 18 -4.43 2.19 24.92
N VAL A 19 -3.45 1.52 24.35
CA VAL A 19 -3.67 0.30 23.54
C VAL A 19 -4.47 -0.74 24.33
N LYS A 20 -4.20 -0.88 25.63
CA LYS A 20 -4.93 -1.83 26.51
C LYS A 20 -6.40 -1.49 26.68
N GLU A 21 -6.77 -0.21 26.66
CA GLU A 21 -8.17 0.21 26.72
C GLU A 21 -8.89 -0.10 25.42
N TYR A 22 -8.26 0.18 24.26
CA TYR A 22 -8.81 -0.21 22.97
C TYR A 22 -8.96 -1.72 22.81
N GLN A 23 -8.03 -2.52 23.30
CA GLN A 23 -8.11 -3.98 23.25
C GLN A 23 -9.29 -4.58 24.04
N LYS A 24 -9.88 -3.81 24.96
CA LYS A 24 -11.09 -4.24 25.70
C LYS A 24 -12.38 -3.93 24.96
N MET A 25 -12.34 -3.11 23.93
CA MET A 25 -13.48 -2.76 23.11
C MET A 25 -13.72 -3.82 22.04
N SER A 26 -14.99 -4.08 21.75
CA SER A 26 -15.34 -4.73 20.50
C SER A 26 -14.98 -3.82 19.31
N ARG A 27 -14.97 -4.40 18.12
CA ARG A 27 -14.72 -3.64 16.89
C ARG A 27 -15.70 -2.47 16.70
N ASP A 28 -16.99 -2.74 16.91
CA ASP A 28 -18.03 -1.73 16.73
C ASP A 28 -17.93 -0.63 17.79
N GLU A 29 -17.62 -0.98 19.06
CA GLU A 29 -17.39 0.00 20.11
C GLU A 29 -16.19 0.90 19.82
N GLU A 30 -15.06 0.35 19.32
CA GLU A 30 -13.90 1.15 18.94
C GLU A 30 -14.25 2.11 17.80
N ARG A 31 -14.91 1.62 16.76
CA ARG A 31 -15.30 2.44 15.60
C ARG A 31 -16.28 3.55 16.01
N GLU A 32 -17.27 3.23 16.82
CA GLU A 32 -18.24 4.21 17.34
C GLU A 32 -17.56 5.25 18.22
N TYR A 33 -16.68 4.84 19.13
CA TYR A 33 -15.89 5.74 19.97
C TYR A 33 -15.09 6.75 19.13
N VAL A 34 -14.36 6.26 18.13
CA VAL A 34 -13.54 7.10 17.24
C VAL A 34 -14.41 8.02 16.40
N HIS A 35 -15.55 7.53 15.86
CA HIS A 35 -16.47 8.35 15.11
C HIS A 35 -17.09 9.46 15.95
N ASN A 36 -17.51 9.17 17.19
CA ASN A 36 -18.06 10.18 18.08
C ASN A 36 -17.04 11.25 18.46
N LYS A 37 -15.77 10.87 18.57
CA LYS A 37 -14.67 11.80 18.86
C LYS A 37 -14.28 12.68 17.66
N TYR A 38 -14.40 12.14 16.45
CA TYR A 38 -14.07 12.79 15.16
C TYR A 38 -15.25 12.70 14.19
N SER A 39 -16.40 13.27 14.60
CA SER A 39 -17.69 13.10 13.89
C SER A 39 -17.74 13.69 12.48
N PHE A 40 -16.76 14.52 12.10
CA PHE A 40 -16.60 15.05 10.74
C PHE A 40 -15.90 14.09 9.79
N VAL A 41 -15.33 12.99 10.31
CA VAL A 41 -14.67 11.96 9.48
C VAL A 41 -15.75 11.03 8.92
N PRO A 42 -15.81 10.80 7.60
CA PRO A 42 -16.79 9.90 7.00
C PRO A 42 -16.67 8.46 7.50
N GLN A 43 -17.81 7.77 7.60
CA GLN A 43 -17.84 6.35 7.99
C GLN A 43 -17.10 5.46 6.99
N SER A 44 -17.20 5.75 5.70
CA SER A 44 -16.48 5.03 4.65
C SER A 44 -14.95 5.13 4.83
N PHE A 45 -14.46 6.30 5.28
CA PHE A 45 -13.05 6.43 5.64
C PHE A 45 -12.68 5.54 6.84
N LEU A 46 -13.47 5.52 7.91
CA LEU A 46 -13.23 4.63 9.05
C LEU A 46 -13.19 3.17 8.62
N LEU A 47 -14.09 2.75 7.73
CA LEU A 47 -14.10 1.40 7.17
C LEU A 47 -12.87 1.14 6.29
N SER A 48 -12.45 2.11 5.47
CA SER A 48 -11.28 1.95 4.59
C SER A 48 -9.97 1.74 5.35
N VAL A 49 -9.90 2.21 6.59
CA VAL A 49 -8.79 1.98 7.53
C VAL A 49 -8.99 0.69 8.33
N ASP A 50 -10.19 0.49 8.89
CA ASP A 50 -10.43 -0.57 9.86
C ASP A 50 -10.54 -1.96 9.22
N VAL A 51 -11.08 -2.06 8.00
CA VAL A 51 -11.19 -3.33 7.28
C VAL A 51 -9.81 -3.94 6.96
N PRO A 52 -8.83 -3.21 6.36
CA PRO A 52 -7.48 -3.76 6.17
C PRO A 52 -6.77 -4.06 7.50
N ARG A 53 -6.97 -3.21 8.52
CA ARG A 53 -6.35 -3.34 9.83
C ARG A 53 -6.78 -4.61 10.57
N ARG A 54 -8.07 -4.94 10.50
CA ARG A 54 -8.65 -6.12 11.18
C ARG A 54 -8.73 -7.34 10.29
N GLY A 55 -8.63 -7.13 8.99
CA GLY A 55 -8.76 -8.16 7.98
C GLY A 55 -10.23 -8.50 7.65
N THR A 56 -10.36 -9.36 6.66
CA THR A 56 -11.65 -9.74 6.07
C THR A 56 -11.74 -11.25 5.97
N ARG A 57 -12.91 -11.80 6.25
CA ARG A 57 -13.31 -13.18 5.90
C ARG A 57 -14.34 -13.14 4.79
N ILE A 58 -14.34 -14.15 3.96
CA ILE A 58 -15.33 -14.32 2.89
C ILE A 58 -16.10 -15.60 3.16
N THR A 59 -17.42 -15.53 3.20
CA THR A 59 -18.23 -16.73 3.41
C THR A 59 -18.14 -17.67 2.23
N LYS A 60 -18.42 -18.96 2.43
CA LYS A 60 -18.38 -19.97 1.38
C LYS A 60 -19.31 -19.65 0.19
N PRO A 61 -20.56 -19.19 0.39
CA PRO A 61 -21.42 -18.76 -0.71
C PRO A 61 -20.84 -17.59 -1.50
N ALA A 62 -20.32 -16.56 -0.81
CA ALA A 62 -19.69 -15.41 -1.45
C ALA A 62 -18.44 -15.82 -2.24
N LEU A 63 -17.60 -16.69 -1.65
CA LEU A 63 -16.40 -17.20 -2.30
C LEU A 63 -16.74 -18.00 -3.57
N GLN A 64 -17.77 -18.83 -3.54
CA GLN A 64 -18.22 -19.58 -4.71
C GLN A 64 -18.70 -18.66 -5.85
N LYS A 65 -19.47 -17.61 -5.54
CA LYS A 65 -19.90 -16.62 -6.52
C LYS A 65 -18.72 -15.85 -7.13
N LEU A 66 -17.72 -15.50 -6.34
CA LEU A 66 -16.51 -14.83 -6.80
C LEU A 66 -15.66 -15.67 -7.77
N GLN A 67 -15.91 -16.98 -7.92
CA GLN A 67 -15.26 -17.79 -8.94
C GLN A 67 -15.93 -17.63 -10.32
N GLY A 68 -17.01 -16.90 -10.43
CA GLY A 68 -17.66 -16.57 -11.71
C GLY A 68 -16.77 -15.73 -12.64
N PRO A 69 -17.13 -15.64 -13.94
CA PRO A 69 -16.33 -14.94 -14.95
C PRO A 69 -16.30 -13.40 -14.74
N ASP A 70 -17.23 -12.87 -13.96
CA ASP A 70 -17.43 -11.44 -13.76
C ASP A 70 -16.54 -10.85 -12.66
N TYR A 71 -15.71 -11.68 -12.02
CA TYR A 71 -14.88 -11.26 -10.89
C TYR A 71 -13.40 -11.49 -11.14
N VAL A 72 -12.60 -10.57 -10.60
CA VAL A 72 -11.14 -10.67 -10.58
C VAL A 72 -10.69 -11.89 -9.77
N LYS A 73 -9.77 -12.68 -10.32
CA LYS A 73 -9.22 -13.88 -9.69
C LYS A 73 -7.73 -13.76 -9.42
N THR A 74 -7.26 -12.56 -9.19
CA THR A 74 -5.84 -12.31 -8.95
C THR A 74 -5.39 -12.92 -7.64
N VAL A 75 -4.39 -13.77 -7.70
CA VAL A 75 -3.68 -14.24 -6.50
C VAL A 75 -2.80 -13.11 -6.00
N ARG A 76 -2.98 -12.73 -4.74
CA ARG A 76 -2.19 -11.67 -4.13
C ARG A 76 -0.87 -12.20 -3.60
N ILE A 77 0.20 -11.48 -3.85
CA ILE A 77 1.46 -11.68 -3.12
C ILE A 77 1.50 -10.86 -1.83
N LEU A 78 0.93 -9.66 -1.86
CA LEU A 78 0.86 -8.79 -0.70
C LEU A 78 -0.49 -8.95 -0.01
N PHE A 79 -0.51 -9.17 1.32
CA PHE A 79 -1.72 -9.25 2.14
C PHE A 79 -2.60 -10.48 1.96
N GLN A 80 -2.10 -11.59 1.42
CA GLN A 80 -2.80 -12.88 1.50
C GLN A 80 -2.31 -13.69 2.68
N TRP A 81 -3.24 -13.89 3.59
CA TRP A 81 -3.16 -14.98 4.53
C TRP A 81 -3.79 -16.21 3.88
N HIS A 82 -3.01 -17.26 3.70
CA HIS A 82 -3.54 -18.55 3.29
C HIS A 82 -4.11 -19.25 4.50
N HIS A 83 -5.39 -19.07 4.71
CA HIS A 83 -6.13 -19.85 5.67
C HIS A 83 -6.16 -21.30 5.20
N GLU A 84 -6.14 -22.26 6.14
CA GLU A 84 -6.31 -23.70 5.84
C GLU A 84 -7.64 -23.99 5.10
N ASP A 85 -8.65 -23.13 5.30
CA ASP A 85 -9.95 -23.20 4.64
C ASP A 85 -9.95 -22.61 3.20
N PHE A 86 -8.93 -21.86 2.81
CA PHE A 86 -8.73 -21.43 1.43
C PHE A 86 -7.87 -22.47 0.72
N THR A 87 -8.54 -23.47 0.18
CA THR A 87 -7.89 -24.41 -0.70
C THR A 87 -7.34 -23.67 -1.94
N GLU A 88 -6.32 -24.22 -2.54
CA GLU A 88 -5.50 -23.66 -3.63
C GLU A 88 -6.27 -23.13 -4.86
N GLU A 89 -7.59 -23.28 -4.88
CA GLU A 89 -8.44 -23.07 -6.06
C GLU A 89 -9.02 -21.66 -6.18
N TYR A 90 -8.97 -20.83 -5.11
CA TYR A 90 -9.70 -19.57 -5.07
C TYR A 90 -8.80 -18.34 -5.22
N GLY A 91 -8.84 -17.70 -6.40
CA GLY A 91 -8.47 -16.29 -6.52
C GLY A 91 -9.61 -15.40 -6.02
N ILE A 92 -9.30 -14.27 -5.44
CA ILE A 92 -10.29 -13.29 -4.97
C ILE A 92 -9.91 -11.88 -5.38
N PRO A 93 -10.88 -10.97 -5.57
CA PRO A 93 -10.60 -9.57 -5.76
C PRO A 93 -9.82 -8.97 -4.59
N MET A 94 -8.97 -8.01 -4.87
CA MET A 94 -8.17 -7.33 -3.86
C MET A 94 -8.93 -6.21 -3.15
N TYR A 95 -9.97 -5.70 -3.78
CA TYR A 95 -10.74 -4.55 -3.31
C TYR A 95 -12.22 -4.85 -3.34
N ILE A 96 -12.92 -4.26 -2.39
CA ILE A 96 -14.37 -4.04 -2.41
C ILE A 96 -14.63 -2.56 -2.60
N ASN A 97 -15.74 -2.22 -3.26
CA ASN A 97 -16.21 -0.86 -3.43
C ASN A 97 -17.45 -0.65 -2.58
N LEU A 98 -17.48 0.43 -1.81
CA LEU A 98 -18.67 0.90 -1.10
C LEU A 98 -19.58 1.69 -2.04
N ASN A 99 -20.84 1.94 -1.63
CA ASN A 99 -21.81 2.67 -2.44
C ASN A 99 -21.43 4.13 -2.74
N ASP A 100 -20.59 4.75 -1.90
CA ASP A 100 -20.08 6.10 -2.13
C ASP A 100 -18.87 6.13 -3.08
N GLY A 101 -18.45 4.98 -3.61
CA GLY A 101 -17.28 4.82 -4.48
C GLY A 101 -15.96 4.64 -3.75
N THR A 102 -15.97 4.54 -2.43
CA THR A 102 -14.75 4.24 -1.66
C THR A 102 -14.31 2.80 -1.93
N SER A 103 -13.09 2.63 -2.42
CA SER A 103 -12.47 1.31 -2.61
C SER A 103 -11.66 0.92 -1.38
N ILE A 104 -11.94 -0.25 -0.84
CA ILE A 104 -11.31 -0.79 0.36
C ILE A 104 -10.47 -2.00 0.02
N CYS A 105 -9.20 -1.99 0.42
CA CYS A 105 -8.35 -3.16 0.32
C CYS A 105 -8.80 -4.24 1.31
N MET A 106 -9.11 -5.42 0.79
CA MET A 106 -9.40 -6.58 1.64
C MET A 106 -8.09 -7.27 2.02
N ALA A 107 -7.62 -7.10 3.23
CA ALA A 107 -6.59 -7.96 3.79
C ALA A 107 -7.28 -9.20 4.37
N LEU A 108 -6.88 -10.40 3.95
CA LEU A 108 -7.39 -11.62 4.59
C LEU A 108 -6.72 -11.78 5.97
N CYS A 109 -7.52 -11.86 7.00
CA CYS A 109 -7.02 -11.96 8.37
C CYS A 109 -6.78 -13.42 8.77
N PRO A 110 -5.65 -13.73 9.44
CA PRO A 110 -5.51 -15.00 10.13
C PRO A 110 -6.59 -15.19 11.18
N PRO A 111 -7.06 -16.44 11.44
CA PRO A 111 -8.13 -16.70 12.39
C PRO A 111 -7.81 -16.27 13.83
N ASP A 112 -6.52 -16.26 14.16
CA ASP A 112 -5.96 -15.98 15.50
C ASP A 112 -5.65 -14.49 15.71
N ILE A 113 -5.76 -13.65 14.67
CA ILE A 113 -5.53 -12.22 14.77
C ILE A 113 -6.83 -11.46 14.57
N GLY A 114 -7.29 -10.82 15.63
CA GLY A 114 -8.36 -9.84 15.59
C GLY A 114 -9.76 -10.38 15.37
N SER A 115 -10.68 -9.46 15.18
CA SER A 115 -12.09 -9.70 14.86
C SER A 115 -12.34 -9.21 13.43
N PRO A 116 -12.22 -10.07 12.41
CA PRO A 116 -12.32 -9.66 11.01
C PRO A 116 -13.74 -9.26 10.63
N TYR A 117 -13.84 -8.37 9.64
CA TYR A 117 -15.09 -8.14 8.93
C TYR A 117 -15.44 -9.36 8.07
N THR A 118 -16.68 -9.46 7.67
CA THR A 118 -17.14 -10.58 6.82
C THR A 118 -17.73 -10.03 5.53
N VAL A 119 -17.30 -10.57 4.40
CA VAL A 119 -18.03 -10.41 3.12
C VAL A 119 -18.93 -11.62 2.93
N ASP A 120 -20.23 -11.39 2.84
CA ASP A 120 -21.22 -12.43 2.69
C ASP A 120 -22.10 -12.21 1.46
N LEU A 121 -22.80 -13.26 1.04
CA LEU A 121 -23.76 -13.26 -0.05
C LEU A 121 -25.18 -13.41 0.51
N ILE A 122 -26.00 -12.38 0.38
CA ILE A 122 -27.40 -12.33 0.82
C ILE A 122 -28.25 -11.94 -0.38
N ASP A 123 -29.26 -12.73 -0.73
CA ASP A 123 -30.16 -12.49 -1.84
C ASP A 123 -29.43 -12.14 -3.16
N ASP A 124 -28.37 -12.90 -3.45
CA ASP A 124 -27.50 -12.77 -4.62
C ASP A 124 -26.68 -11.46 -4.70
N LYS A 125 -26.57 -10.71 -3.61
CA LYS A 125 -25.77 -9.50 -3.48
C LYS A 125 -24.71 -9.66 -2.40
N PHE A 126 -23.55 -8.97 -2.58
CA PHE A 126 -22.50 -8.97 -1.58
C PHE A 126 -22.70 -7.88 -0.54
N TYR A 127 -22.40 -8.21 0.70
CA TYR A 127 -22.49 -7.30 1.82
C TYR A 127 -21.25 -7.39 2.70
N LEU A 128 -20.80 -6.23 3.20
CA LEU A 128 -19.84 -6.14 4.28
C LEU A 128 -20.58 -6.20 5.61
N LEU A 129 -20.18 -7.13 6.49
CA LEU A 129 -20.80 -7.35 7.78
C LEU A 129 -19.80 -7.12 8.91
N SER A 130 -20.32 -6.66 10.05
CA SER A 130 -19.66 -6.57 11.36
C SER A 130 -20.44 -7.40 12.37
N ASP A 131 -19.83 -8.46 12.91
CA ASP A 131 -20.45 -9.36 13.90
C ASP A 131 -21.88 -9.83 13.50
N GLY A 132 -22.04 -10.19 12.23
CA GLY A 132 -23.33 -10.64 11.65
C GLY A 132 -24.31 -9.52 11.32
N LYS A 133 -24.02 -8.27 11.61
CA LYS A 133 -24.82 -7.12 11.20
C LYS A 133 -24.37 -6.63 9.84
N VAL A 134 -25.28 -6.46 8.90
CA VAL A 134 -25.01 -5.82 7.61
C VAL A 134 -24.64 -4.37 7.86
N LEU A 135 -23.47 -3.97 7.33
CA LEU A 135 -23.03 -2.58 7.32
C LEU A 135 -23.43 -1.92 6.02
N GLU A 136 -23.09 -2.55 4.88
CA GLU A 136 -23.29 -1.95 3.58
C GLU A 136 -23.28 -3.02 2.48
N GLU A 137 -24.02 -2.80 1.39
CA GLU A 137 -23.88 -3.54 0.13
C GLU A 137 -22.54 -3.16 -0.49
N VAL A 138 -21.80 -4.13 -1.03
CA VAL A 138 -20.50 -3.90 -1.64
C VAL A 138 -20.44 -4.52 -3.03
N ASP A 139 -19.58 -3.95 -3.87
CA ASP A 139 -19.31 -4.44 -5.21
C ASP A 139 -17.79 -4.68 -5.38
N PHE A 140 -17.40 -5.24 -6.51
CA PHE A 140 -16.00 -5.56 -6.82
C PHE A 140 -15.57 -4.87 -8.10
N PRO A 141 -14.29 -4.47 -8.21
CA PRO A 141 -13.74 -4.01 -9.48
C PRO A 141 -13.92 -5.07 -10.56
N PRO A 142 -14.33 -4.69 -11.78
CA PRO A 142 -14.51 -5.63 -12.87
C PRO A 142 -13.18 -6.30 -13.26
N PRO A 143 -13.19 -7.53 -13.77
CA PRO A 143 -11.99 -8.19 -14.27
C PRO A 143 -11.43 -7.43 -15.48
N SER A 144 -10.14 -7.61 -15.72
CA SER A 144 -9.40 -7.03 -16.84
C SER A 144 -9.16 -8.07 -17.93
N GLU A 145 -8.92 -7.60 -19.17
CA GLU A 145 -8.53 -8.45 -20.30
C GLU A 145 -7.27 -9.28 -19.99
N ILE A 146 -6.35 -8.77 -19.18
CA ILE A 146 -5.12 -9.50 -18.80
C ILE A 146 -5.38 -10.71 -17.90
N GLU A 147 -6.57 -10.80 -17.27
CA GLU A 147 -6.96 -11.91 -16.40
C GLU A 147 -7.74 -13.01 -17.13
N LYS A 148 -8.09 -12.80 -18.38
CA LYS A 148 -8.80 -13.81 -19.19
C LYS A 148 -7.94 -15.05 -19.36
N GLU A 149 -8.57 -16.21 -19.27
CA GLU A 149 -7.93 -17.50 -19.45
C GLU A 149 -7.14 -17.57 -20.77
N GLY A 150 -5.94 -18.14 -20.72
CA GLY A 150 -5.07 -18.30 -21.88
C GLY A 150 -4.28 -17.05 -22.28
N LYS A 151 -4.42 -15.93 -21.61
CA LYS A 151 -3.61 -14.74 -21.88
C LYS A 151 -2.18 -14.93 -21.37
N THR A 152 -1.24 -15.01 -22.30
CA THR A 152 0.19 -15.20 -22.02
C THR A 152 1.04 -14.23 -22.83
N THR A 153 2.28 -14.05 -22.38
CA THR A 153 3.31 -13.39 -23.19
C THR A 153 3.74 -14.29 -24.36
N ARG A 154 4.50 -13.74 -25.31
CA ARG A 154 5.14 -14.53 -26.39
C ARG A 154 6.04 -15.65 -25.87
N LYS A 155 6.54 -15.53 -24.64
CA LYS A 155 7.34 -16.55 -23.95
C LYS A 155 6.48 -17.61 -23.23
N GLY A 156 5.14 -17.48 -23.27
CA GLY A 156 4.21 -18.39 -22.61
C GLY A 156 3.99 -18.10 -21.12
N THR A 157 4.48 -16.99 -20.57
CA THR A 157 4.23 -16.59 -19.18
C THR A 157 2.81 -16.05 -19.07
N PRO A 158 1.95 -16.56 -18.17
CA PRO A 158 0.64 -15.98 -17.93
C PRO A 158 0.73 -14.51 -17.53
N LEU A 159 -0.11 -13.64 -18.09
CA LEU A 159 -0.06 -12.20 -17.80
C LEU A 159 -0.32 -11.90 -16.33
N THR A 160 -1.15 -12.69 -15.66
CA THR A 160 -1.41 -12.62 -14.22
C THR A 160 -0.20 -12.94 -13.34
N GLN A 161 0.88 -13.50 -13.88
CA GLN A 161 2.14 -13.70 -13.18
C GLN A 161 3.10 -12.51 -13.31
N ILE A 162 2.78 -11.51 -14.12
CA ILE A 162 3.63 -10.35 -14.39
C ILE A 162 3.11 -9.13 -13.68
N ALA A 163 1.79 -8.92 -13.68
CA ALA A 163 1.15 -7.80 -13.01
C ALA A 163 0.10 -8.22 -12.00
N GLN A 164 -0.06 -7.41 -10.98
CA GLN A 164 -1.16 -7.49 -10.03
C GLN A 164 -2.14 -6.35 -10.28
N ILE A 165 -3.43 -6.67 -10.24
CA ILE A 165 -4.48 -5.67 -10.33
C ILE A 165 -4.82 -5.20 -8.93
N SER A 166 -4.58 -3.92 -8.66
CA SER A 166 -4.86 -3.26 -7.40
C SER A 166 -5.91 -2.17 -7.63
N GLY A 167 -7.18 -2.57 -7.62
CA GLY A 167 -8.29 -1.67 -7.98
C GLY A 167 -8.16 -1.15 -9.42
N TRP A 168 -7.86 0.13 -9.58
CA TRP A 168 -7.64 0.80 -10.86
C TRP A 168 -6.14 0.96 -11.20
N CYS A 169 -5.27 0.41 -10.38
CA CYS A 169 -3.83 0.44 -10.56
C CYS A 169 -3.33 -0.88 -11.12
N LEU A 170 -2.46 -0.82 -12.11
CA LEU A 170 -1.69 -1.94 -12.61
C LEU A 170 -0.34 -1.97 -11.87
N MET A 171 -0.14 -2.96 -11.00
CA MET A 171 1.08 -3.05 -10.20
C MET A 171 2.05 -4.07 -10.76
N LEU A 172 3.28 -3.64 -10.98
CA LEU A 172 4.40 -4.47 -11.36
C LEU A 172 5.35 -4.64 -10.17
N ILE A 173 5.85 -5.86 -9.97
CA ILE A 173 6.85 -6.17 -8.96
C ILE A 173 8.14 -6.61 -9.66
N PRO A 174 9.06 -5.68 -10.01
CA PRO A 174 10.28 -6.00 -10.73
C PRO A 174 11.09 -7.12 -10.09
N ASN A 175 11.19 -7.12 -8.77
CA ASN A 175 11.78 -8.17 -7.96
C ASN A 175 10.85 -8.54 -6.81
N SER A 176 10.30 -9.75 -6.82
CA SER A 176 9.49 -10.28 -5.71
C SER A 176 10.34 -10.92 -4.60
N HIS A 177 11.66 -10.80 -4.68
CA HIS A 177 12.61 -11.18 -3.64
C HIS A 177 13.54 -10.01 -3.33
N CYS A 178 13.47 -9.51 -2.10
CA CYS A 178 14.37 -8.46 -1.61
C CYS A 178 15.70 -9.10 -1.16
N GLN A 179 16.84 -8.57 -1.63
CA GLN A 179 18.15 -9.13 -1.31
C GLN A 179 18.53 -9.00 0.18
N TYR A 180 17.90 -8.10 0.92
CA TYR A 180 18.10 -7.98 2.37
C TYR A 180 17.72 -9.24 3.14
N TRP A 181 16.76 -10.05 2.64
CA TRP A 181 16.41 -11.34 3.22
C TRP A 181 17.56 -12.35 3.23
N ASN A 182 18.51 -12.24 2.30
CA ASN A 182 19.65 -13.15 2.23
C ASN A 182 20.64 -12.96 3.39
N TYR A 183 20.55 -11.83 4.10
CA TYR A 183 21.48 -11.44 5.15
C TYR A 183 20.78 -11.18 6.49
N ASP A 184 19.52 -11.59 6.65
CA ASP A 184 18.67 -11.31 7.81
C ASP A 184 18.56 -9.80 8.11
N GLN A 185 18.57 -9.00 7.05
CA GLN A 185 18.50 -7.53 7.08
C GLN A 185 17.19 -6.99 6.51
N GLN A 186 16.17 -7.82 6.33
CA GLN A 186 14.84 -7.40 5.88
C GLN A 186 14.22 -6.38 6.85
N CYS A 187 13.35 -5.51 6.30
CA CYS A 187 12.52 -4.67 7.15
C CYS A 187 11.67 -5.56 8.07
N ARG A 188 11.61 -5.26 9.36
CA ARG A 188 11.02 -6.15 10.39
C ARG A 188 9.52 -6.38 10.22
N PHE A 189 8.83 -5.48 9.52
CA PHE A 189 7.41 -5.60 9.18
C PHE A 189 7.17 -6.38 7.87
N CYS A 190 8.20 -6.58 7.03
CA CYS A 190 8.04 -7.09 5.68
C CYS A 190 7.78 -8.60 5.66
N ASP A 191 6.81 -9.01 4.85
CA ASP A 191 6.40 -10.39 4.65
C ASP A 191 6.58 -10.88 3.20
N MET A 192 7.21 -10.06 2.35
CA MET A 192 7.32 -10.30 0.89
C MET A 192 7.87 -11.68 0.55
N ASP A 193 8.95 -12.11 1.20
CA ASP A 193 9.56 -13.41 0.93
C ASP A 193 8.64 -14.57 1.32
N TYR A 194 7.93 -14.44 2.45
CA TYR A 194 6.94 -15.42 2.88
C TYR A 194 5.82 -15.55 1.85
N ASN A 195 5.22 -14.44 1.44
CA ASN A 195 4.14 -14.43 0.46
C ASN A 195 4.58 -14.98 -0.91
N THR A 196 5.77 -14.60 -1.37
CA THR A 196 6.33 -15.12 -2.62
C THR A 196 6.50 -16.66 -2.58
N ARG A 197 7.02 -17.19 -1.48
CA ARG A 197 7.17 -18.65 -1.31
C ARG A 197 5.81 -19.35 -1.22
N GLN A 198 4.82 -18.77 -0.58
CA GLN A 198 3.47 -19.35 -0.54
C GLN A 198 2.84 -19.37 -1.93
N ALA A 199 2.88 -18.27 -2.67
CA ALA A 199 2.39 -18.23 -4.05
C ALA A 199 3.06 -19.27 -4.95
N MET A 200 4.38 -19.48 -4.82
CA MET A 200 5.10 -20.51 -5.54
C MET A 200 4.64 -21.92 -5.19
N ARG A 201 4.44 -22.22 -3.89
CA ARG A 201 3.94 -23.54 -3.44
C ARG A 201 2.56 -23.86 -4.01
N MET A 202 1.74 -22.86 -4.22
CA MET A 202 0.39 -22.99 -4.79
C MET A 202 0.39 -23.11 -6.32
N GLY A 203 1.55 -23.14 -6.97
CA GLY A 203 1.65 -23.16 -8.44
C GLY A 203 1.14 -21.90 -9.12
N LYS A 204 0.83 -20.85 -8.35
CA LYS A 204 0.33 -19.55 -8.81
C LYS A 204 1.38 -18.45 -8.64
N GLY A 205 2.65 -18.86 -8.66
CA GLY A 205 3.79 -18.00 -8.40
C GLY A 205 3.89 -16.86 -9.42
N TRP A 206 4.32 -15.73 -8.91
CA TRP A 206 4.75 -14.61 -9.71
C TRP A 206 6.12 -14.87 -10.30
N LYS A 207 6.38 -14.23 -11.41
CA LYS A 207 7.73 -14.21 -11.93
C LYS A 207 8.61 -13.45 -10.93
N VAL A 208 9.57 -14.15 -10.33
CA VAL A 208 10.43 -13.59 -9.26
C VAL A 208 11.18 -12.34 -9.71
N ARG A 209 11.55 -12.31 -10.98
CA ARG A 209 12.20 -11.17 -11.62
C ARG A 209 11.55 -10.92 -12.97
N LEU A 210 11.00 -9.72 -13.13
CA LEU A 210 10.41 -9.31 -14.40
C LEU A 210 11.50 -8.96 -15.41
N ASP A 211 11.22 -9.23 -16.67
CA ASP A 211 12.01 -8.75 -17.80
C ASP A 211 11.17 -7.81 -18.70
N ALA A 212 11.86 -6.97 -19.47
CA ALA A 212 11.26 -5.96 -20.31
C ALA A 212 10.32 -6.53 -21.39
N ASP A 213 10.64 -7.71 -21.97
CA ASP A 213 9.80 -8.30 -23.01
C ASP A 213 8.45 -8.75 -22.48
N ASP A 214 8.43 -9.41 -21.31
CA ASP A 214 7.18 -9.84 -20.68
C ASP A 214 6.32 -8.63 -20.27
N VAL A 215 6.96 -7.56 -19.79
CA VAL A 215 6.24 -6.31 -19.46
C VAL A 215 5.70 -5.64 -20.71
N TYR A 216 6.46 -5.63 -21.82
CA TYR A 216 5.96 -5.11 -23.10
C TYR A 216 4.72 -5.86 -23.56
N ASP A 217 4.73 -7.19 -23.50
CA ASP A 217 3.60 -8.03 -23.91
C ASP A 217 2.38 -7.79 -23.01
N LEU A 218 2.57 -7.73 -21.69
CA LEU A 218 1.54 -7.38 -20.74
C LEU A 218 0.91 -6.04 -21.05
N MET A 219 1.74 -4.99 -21.19
CA MET A 219 1.28 -3.63 -21.41
C MET A 219 0.55 -3.48 -22.74
N SER A 220 0.98 -4.21 -23.78
CA SER A 220 0.31 -4.25 -25.08
C SER A 220 -1.12 -4.83 -24.99
N GLU A 221 -1.42 -5.69 -24.02
CA GLU A 221 -2.78 -6.14 -23.74
C GLU A 221 -3.54 -5.17 -22.83
N ALA A 222 -2.92 -4.73 -21.74
CA ALA A 222 -3.56 -3.87 -20.74
C ALA A 222 -4.02 -2.52 -21.32
N LEU A 223 -3.23 -1.93 -22.21
CA LEU A 223 -3.53 -0.62 -22.82
C LEU A 223 -4.68 -0.66 -23.85
N LYS A 224 -5.14 -1.84 -24.26
CA LYS A 224 -6.36 -1.96 -25.08
C LYS A 224 -7.62 -1.54 -24.29
N GLU A 225 -7.57 -1.64 -22.96
CA GLU A 225 -8.64 -1.22 -22.05
C GLU A 225 -8.51 0.26 -21.71
N LYS A 226 -8.91 1.13 -22.65
CA LYS A 226 -8.82 2.58 -22.47
C LYS A 226 -9.60 3.05 -21.23
N GLY A 227 -8.94 3.81 -20.36
CA GLY A 227 -9.54 4.36 -19.13
C GLY A 227 -9.69 3.35 -17.99
N ARG A 228 -9.25 2.10 -18.15
CA ARG A 228 -9.27 1.09 -17.08
C ARG A 228 -8.24 1.37 -15.99
N TRP A 229 -7.10 1.89 -16.36
CA TRP A 229 -5.95 2.04 -15.47
C TRP A 229 -5.71 3.50 -15.12
N SER A 230 -5.66 3.80 -13.83
CA SER A 230 -5.28 5.13 -13.34
C SER A 230 -3.77 5.37 -13.49
N HIS A 231 -2.97 4.33 -13.26
CA HIS A 231 -1.52 4.39 -13.37
C HIS A 231 -0.90 2.99 -13.35
N CYS A 232 0.37 2.92 -13.68
CA CYS A 232 1.24 1.77 -13.46
C CYS A 232 2.13 2.04 -12.25
N LEU A 233 1.97 1.25 -11.20
CA LEU A 233 2.82 1.29 -10.00
C LEU A 233 3.90 0.23 -10.12
N MET A 234 5.15 0.63 -10.01
CA MET A 234 6.29 -0.27 -9.91
C MET A 234 6.83 -0.24 -8.47
N THR A 235 6.88 -1.38 -7.80
CA THR A 235 7.46 -1.52 -6.45
C THR A 235 7.98 -2.94 -6.26
N GLY A 236 8.86 -3.17 -5.30
CA GLY A 236 9.38 -4.51 -5.05
C GLY A 236 10.55 -4.55 -4.07
N GLY A 237 11.24 -5.66 -4.07
CA GLY A 237 12.42 -5.86 -3.23
C GLY A 237 13.65 -5.16 -3.76
N SER A 238 14.48 -4.66 -2.84
CA SER A 238 15.74 -3.97 -3.16
C SER A 238 16.86 -4.94 -3.53
N ASN A 239 17.76 -4.47 -4.38
CA ASN A 239 18.98 -5.17 -4.77
C ASN A 239 20.20 -4.24 -4.62
N PRO A 240 20.94 -4.30 -3.50
CA PRO A 240 22.05 -3.39 -3.23
C PRO A 240 23.33 -3.69 -4.04
N LYS A 241 23.33 -4.76 -4.84
CA LYS A 241 24.49 -5.11 -5.65
C LYS A 241 24.90 -3.98 -6.59
N GLU A 242 26.22 -3.77 -6.70
CA GLU A 242 26.78 -2.70 -7.52
C GLU A 242 26.19 -1.31 -7.16
N ASN A 243 26.05 -1.06 -5.87
CA ASN A 243 25.46 0.19 -5.37
C ASN A 243 24.09 0.47 -5.99
N PHE A 244 23.20 -0.53 -6.02
CA PHE A 244 21.85 -0.49 -6.61
C PHE A 244 21.80 -0.34 -8.14
N GLU A 245 22.92 -0.32 -8.86
CA GLU A 245 22.91 -0.15 -10.31
C GLU A 245 22.16 -1.26 -11.03
N ARG A 246 22.20 -2.49 -10.52
CA ARG A 246 21.41 -3.61 -11.09
C ARG A 246 19.91 -3.44 -10.93
N GLU A 247 19.50 -2.87 -9.81
CA GLU A 247 18.10 -2.55 -9.56
C GLU A 247 17.63 -1.46 -10.52
N LEU A 248 18.38 -0.36 -10.58
CA LEU A 248 18.09 0.77 -11.45
C LEU A 248 18.03 0.35 -12.92
N THR A 249 19.03 -0.39 -13.43
CA THR A 249 19.07 -0.84 -14.82
C THR A 249 17.83 -1.67 -15.18
N GLN A 250 17.42 -2.60 -14.34
CA GLN A 250 16.22 -3.39 -14.57
C GLN A 250 14.96 -2.51 -14.64
N GLN A 251 14.84 -1.54 -13.73
CA GLN A 251 13.71 -0.60 -13.71
C GLN A 251 13.66 0.27 -14.96
N LEU A 252 14.82 0.77 -15.42
CA LEU A 252 14.93 1.53 -16.66
C LEU A 252 14.43 0.72 -17.87
N ASP A 253 14.84 -0.54 -17.98
CA ASP A 253 14.42 -1.41 -19.08
C ASP A 253 12.92 -1.70 -19.07
N ILE A 254 12.35 -1.92 -17.88
CA ILE A 254 10.90 -2.09 -17.69
C ILE A 254 10.14 -0.82 -18.07
N ILE A 255 10.57 0.36 -17.61
CA ILE A 255 9.92 1.64 -17.92
C ILE A 255 9.93 1.89 -19.43
N ARG A 256 11.07 1.68 -20.10
CA ARG A 256 11.16 1.79 -21.57
C ARG A 256 10.21 0.85 -22.29
N ALA A 257 10.05 -0.38 -21.78
CA ALA A 257 9.10 -1.35 -22.33
C ALA A 257 7.64 -0.88 -22.19
N ILE A 258 7.28 -0.31 -21.05
CA ILE A 258 5.95 0.31 -20.83
C ILE A 258 5.72 1.42 -21.83
N ARG A 259 6.68 2.35 -22.01
CA ARG A 259 6.58 3.48 -22.95
C ARG A 259 6.44 3.00 -24.38
N LYS A 260 7.27 2.05 -24.80
CA LYS A 260 7.19 1.45 -26.13
C LYS A 260 5.83 0.79 -26.41
N ALA A 261 5.26 0.08 -25.44
CA ALA A 261 3.92 -0.49 -25.56
C ALA A 261 2.83 0.58 -25.64
N GLY A 262 3.07 1.78 -25.10
CA GLY A 262 2.17 2.92 -25.11
C GLY A 262 2.15 3.71 -26.43
N GLU A 263 3.22 3.65 -27.25
CA GLU A 263 3.34 4.43 -28.50
C GLU A 263 2.10 4.36 -29.41
N PRO A 264 1.45 3.19 -29.64
CA PRO A 264 0.27 3.11 -30.50
C PRO A 264 -0.97 3.81 -29.94
N TYR A 265 -0.96 4.21 -28.68
CA TYR A 265 -2.09 4.78 -27.96
C TYR A 265 -1.98 6.29 -27.75
N GLU A 266 -0.93 6.93 -28.24
CA GLU A 266 -0.75 8.38 -28.17
C GLU A 266 -2.02 9.14 -28.64
N PRO A 267 -2.46 10.23 -28.00
CA PRO A 267 -1.78 10.93 -26.89
C PRO A 267 -2.08 10.37 -25.48
N TYR A 268 -2.69 9.19 -25.36
CA TYR A 268 -2.93 8.58 -24.04
C TYR A 268 -1.59 8.21 -23.39
N HIS A 269 -1.37 8.73 -22.20
CA HIS A 269 -0.16 8.53 -21.43
C HIS A 269 -0.52 7.92 -20.05
N MET A 270 -0.17 6.65 -19.82
CA MET A 270 -0.31 6.05 -18.53
C MET A 270 0.82 6.53 -17.60
N THR A 271 0.47 7.13 -16.48
CA THR A 271 1.46 7.53 -15.46
C THR A 271 2.23 6.30 -14.95
N VAL A 272 3.55 6.37 -14.98
CA VAL A 272 4.45 5.37 -14.36
C VAL A 272 4.99 5.93 -13.07
N ASN A 273 4.59 5.33 -11.96
CA ASN A 273 5.06 5.64 -10.62
C ASN A 273 6.01 4.54 -10.13
N LEU A 274 7.24 4.89 -9.80
CA LEU A 274 8.23 3.97 -9.28
C LEU A 274 8.46 4.21 -7.78
N ILE A 275 8.28 3.17 -6.98
CA ILE A 275 8.69 3.13 -5.58
C ILE A 275 9.94 2.27 -5.46
N ALA A 276 11.06 2.88 -5.11
CA ALA A 276 12.36 2.20 -5.08
C ALA A 276 13.34 2.83 -4.07
N THR A 277 14.55 2.31 -4.06
CA THR A 277 15.68 2.90 -3.37
C THR A 277 15.94 4.33 -3.88
N PRO A 278 16.22 5.32 -3.03
CA PRO A 278 16.55 6.67 -3.47
C PRO A 278 17.96 6.69 -4.10
N TYR A 279 17.98 6.80 -5.44
CA TYR A 279 19.22 6.67 -6.23
C TYR A 279 20.09 7.93 -6.24
N GLY A 280 19.53 9.10 -5.91
CA GLY A 280 20.17 10.41 -6.10
C GLY A 280 19.96 10.99 -7.50
N GLU A 281 20.42 12.22 -7.71
CA GLU A 281 20.12 13.06 -8.88
C GLU A 281 20.38 12.36 -10.23
N GLU A 282 21.54 11.72 -10.39
CA GLU A 282 21.88 11.03 -11.64
C GLU A 282 20.93 9.87 -11.96
N GLY A 283 20.60 9.05 -10.96
CA GLY A 283 19.65 7.96 -11.14
C GLY A 283 18.24 8.48 -11.48
N TYR A 284 17.83 9.59 -10.88
CA TYR A 284 16.54 10.22 -11.18
C TYR A 284 16.46 10.78 -12.60
N LYS A 285 17.52 11.43 -13.09
CA LYS A 285 17.61 11.88 -14.50
C LYS A 285 17.43 10.72 -15.46
N ARG A 286 18.14 9.62 -15.23
CA ARG A 286 18.02 8.40 -16.05
C ARG A 286 16.60 7.82 -16.01
N LEU A 287 15.94 7.79 -14.84
CA LEU A 287 14.55 7.36 -14.69
C LEU A 287 13.60 8.27 -15.49
N ARG A 288 13.78 9.59 -15.38
CA ARG A 288 12.97 10.56 -16.09
C ARG A 288 13.13 10.45 -17.60
N GLU A 289 14.36 10.29 -18.10
CA GLU A 289 14.68 10.04 -19.51
C GLU A 289 14.08 8.73 -20.04
N ALA A 290 14.02 7.69 -19.20
CA ALA A 290 13.34 6.43 -19.55
C ALA A 290 11.82 6.56 -19.61
N GLY A 291 11.26 7.65 -19.06
CA GLY A 291 9.83 7.92 -19.05
C GLY A 291 9.12 7.67 -17.71
N CYS A 292 9.83 7.59 -16.59
CA CYS A 292 9.22 7.59 -15.28
C CYS A 292 8.57 8.96 -14.99
N ASP A 293 7.32 8.97 -14.51
CA ASP A 293 6.60 10.21 -14.23
C ASP A 293 6.69 10.65 -12.79
N ALA A 294 6.73 9.69 -11.87
CA ALA A 294 6.73 9.94 -10.44
C ALA A 294 7.63 8.95 -9.70
N PHE A 295 8.22 9.43 -8.62
CA PHE A 295 9.13 8.65 -7.79
C PHE A 295 8.67 8.60 -6.33
N GLY A 296 8.81 7.44 -5.69
CA GLY A 296 8.58 7.26 -4.26
C GLY A 296 9.80 6.67 -3.56
N GLY A 297 10.29 7.36 -2.53
CA GLY A 297 11.28 6.83 -1.60
C GLY A 297 10.61 6.48 -0.27
N TYR A 298 10.55 5.20 0.11
CA TYR A 298 9.85 4.80 1.33
C TYR A 298 10.78 4.86 2.54
N ILE A 299 10.43 5.74 3.49
CA ILE A 299 11.12 5.94 4.77
C ILE A 299 10.69 4.90 5.79
N GLU A 300 9.43 4.45 5.71
CA GLU A 300 8.75 3.47 6.57
C GLU A 300 8.39 4.00 7.96
N THR A 301 9.30 4.63 8.70
CA THR A 301 9.09 5.27 10.00
C THR A 301 10.00 6.49 10.14
N TRP A 302 9.57 7.50 10.92
CA TRP A 302 10.25 8.80 10.93
C TRP A 302 11.46 8.89 11.87
N LYS A 303 11.39 8.32 13.06
CA LYS A 303 12.50 8.46 14.03
C LYS A 303 13.72 7.64 13.58
N LYS A 304 14.87 8.29 13.51
CA LYS A 304 16.13 7.69 13.09
C LYS A 304 16.45 6.38 13.82
N GLU A 305 16.36 6.41 15.16
CA GLU A 305 16.69 5.25 15.98
C GLU A 305 15.73 4.07 15.70
N GLN A 306 14.47 4.36 15.45
CA GLN A 306 13.49 3.34 15.02
C GLN A 306 13.76 2.88 13.59
N TRP A 307 14.05 3.79 12.69
CA TRP A 307 14.34 3.46 11.30
C TRP A 307 15.54 2.49 11.17
N GLU A 308 16.61 2.73 11.91
CA GLU A 308 17.80 1.86 11.93
C GLU A 308 17.47 0.45 12.43
N LEU A 309 16.58 0.32 13.43
CA LEU A 309 16.13 -0.97 13.96
C LEU A 309 15.11 -1.68 13.08
N VAL A 310 14.15 -0.93 12.53
CA VAL A 310 13.04 -1.45 11.72
C VAL A 310 13.52 -1.82 10.32
N CYS A 311 14.46 -1.06 9.75
CA CYS A 311 14.95 -1.22 8.38
C CYS A 311 16.48 -1.45 8.33
N PRO A 312 17.01 -2.49 8.98
CA PRO A 312 18.45 -2.68 9.13
C PRO A 312 19.19 -2.78 7.79
N GLY A 313 18.57 -3.36 6.76
CA GLY A 313 19.19 -3.42 5.43
C GLY A 313 19.31 -2.05 4.77
N LYS A 314 18.36 -1.14 4.97
CA LYS A 314 18.50 0.24 4.50
C LYS A 314 19.61 0.96 5.27
N ALA A 315 19.65 0.79 6.60
CA ALA A 315 20.63 1.41 7.49
C ALA A 315 22.07 0.93 7.26
N GLU A 316 22.27 -0.27 6.71
CA GLU A 316 23.58 -0.77 6.30
C GLU A 316 24.17 0.01 5.12
N TYR A 317 23.33 0.43 4.17
CA TYR A 317 23.76 1.09 2.94
C TYR A 317 23.62 2.60 2.95
N PHE A 318 22.83 3.17 3.86
CA PHE A 318 22.57 4.60 3.95
C PHE A 318 22.63 5.09 5.38
N LYS A 319 23.20 6.26 5.58
CA LYS A 319 22.88 7.04 6.77
C LYS A 319 21.45 7.58 6.63
N TYR A 320 20.74 7.70 7.74
CA TYR A 320 19.35 8.17 7.74
C TYR A 320 19.18 9.52 7.03
N GLU A 321 20.06 10.47 7.34
CA GLU A 321 20.04 11.82 6.77
C GLU A 321 20.28 11.78 5.25
N ASP A 322 21.30 11.01 4.79
CA ASP A 322 21.59 10.85 3.37
C ASP A 322 20.41 10.20 2.60
N TYR A 323 19.67 9.30 3.26
CA TYR A 323 18.49 8.67 2.68
C TYR A 323 17.37 9.69 2.47
N ILE A 324 17.13 10.55 3.47
CA ILE A 324 16.15 11.63 3.39
C ILE A 324 16.55 12.65 2.32
N ASP A 325 17.80 13.12 2.34
CA ASP A 325 18.32 14.12 1.40
C ASP A 325 18.15 13.64 -0.05
N ARG A 326 18.46 12.38 -0.35
CA ARG A 326 18.22 11.80 -1.68
C ARG A 326 16.75 11.80 -2.08
N ILE A 327 15.80 11.60 -1.16
CA ILE A 327 14.38 11.72 -1.48
C ILE A 327 14.03 13.16 -1.85
N LEU A 328 14.61 14.15 -1.15
CA LEU A 328 14.37 15.56 -1.46
C LEU A 328 14.95 15.96 -2.82
N GLU A 329 16.12 15.46 -3.21
CA GLU A 329 16.73 15.68 -4.53
C GLU A 329 15.82 15.26 -5.69
N ALA A 330 14.94 14.26 -5.47
CA ALA A 330 14.02 13.82 -6.50
C ALA A 330 13.03 14.93 -6.92
N VAL A 331 12.74 15.90 -6.05
CA VAL A 331 11.81 17.00 -6.34
C VAL A 331 12.31 17.88 -7.48
N ASP A 332 13.63 18.09 -7.59
CA ASP A 332 14.23 18.90 -8.65
C ASP A 332 14.10 18.24 -10.04
N VAL A 333 14.01 16.91 -10.08
CA VAL A 333 13.90 16.15 -11.34
C VAL A 333 12.45 15.85 -11.72
N PHE A 334 11.62 15.43 -10.75
CA PHE A 334 10.24 15.00 -11.01
C PHE A 334 9.21 16.13 -10.82
N GLY A 335 9.58 17.18 -10.11
CA GLY A 335 8.70 18.30 -9.80
C GLY A 335 7.80 18.08 -8.58
N ILE A 336 7.25 19.19 -8.09
CA ILE A 336 6.34 19.22 -6.94
C ILE A 336 5.10 18.35 -7.21
N GLY A 337 4.75 17.50 -6.24
CA GLY A 337 3.59 16.62 -6.35
C GLY A 337 3.87 15.30 -7.07
N ASN A 338 5.04 15.10 -7.67
CA ASN A 338 5.45 13.85 -8.33
C ASN A 338 6.50 13.07 -7.53
N VAL A 339 6.84 13.56 -6.33
CA VAL A 339 7.70 12.84 -5.39
C VAL A 339 6.92 12.50 -4.14
N THR A 340 6.99 11.23 -3.74
CA THR A 340 6.32 10.72 -2.54
C THR A 340 7.33 10.12 -1.57
N ALA A 341 7.00 10.16 -0.28
CA ALA A 341 7.72 9.42 0.74
C ALA A 341 6.73 8.52 1.48
N GLY A 342 6.98 7.22 1.44
CA GLY A 342 6.08 6.23 2.03
C GLY A 342 6.43 5.89 3.47
N PHE A 343 5.38 5.68 4.25
CA PHE A 343 5.42 5.19 5.62
C PHE A 343 4.58 3.93 5.73
N VAL A 344 5.05 2.93 6.44
CA VAL A 344 4.22 1.80 6.86
C VAL A 344 3.58 2.18 8.19
N ILE A 345 2.43 2.87 8.09
CA ILE A 345 1.72 3.46 9.22
C ILE A 345 1.24 2.38 10.17
N GLY A 346 1.71 2.44 11.39
CA GLY A 346 1.50 1.47 12.46
C GLY A 346 2.80 0.84 12.97
N THR A 347 3.86 0.82 12.16
CA THR A 347 5.17 0.31 12.61
C THR A 347 5.75 1.15 13.73
N GLU A 348 5.34 2.39 13.86
CA GLU A 348 5.68 3.27 14.98
C GLU A 348 5.21 2.74 16.33
N MET A 349 4.23 1.83 16.34
CA MET A 349 3.72 1.16 17.54
C MET A 349 4.18 -0.31 17.66
N SER A 350 5.25 -0.66 16.95
CA SER A 350 5.87 -1.99 17.07
C SER A 350 6.34 -2.29 18.48
N PRO A 351 6.53 -3.57 18.84
CA PRO A 351 7.05 -3.93 20.16
C PRO A 351 8.38 -3.24 20.48
N PRO A 352 8.62 -2.84 21.73
CA PRO A 352 9.90 -2.26 22.13
C PRO A 352 11.08 -3.18 21.80
N PRO A 353 12.25 -2.64 21.37
CA PRO A 353 12.60 -1.23 21.29
C PRO A 353 12.26 -0.54 19.94
N TYR A 354 11.48 -1.20 19.09
CA TYR A 354 11.25 -0.78 17.70
C TYR A 354 10.21 0.34 17.56
N GLY A 355 9.33 0.52 18.53
CA GLY A 355 8.22 1.47 18.44
C GLY A 355 7.91 2.16 19.77
N PHE A 356 6.91 3.04 19.73
CA PHE A 356 6.39 3.77 20.88
C PHE A 356 5.31 2.98 21.62
N ALA A 357 5.23 3.16 22.93
CA ALA A 357 4.17 2.56 23.74
C ALA A 357 2.87 3.36 23.70
N GLU A 358 2.96 4.69 23.53
CA GLU A 358 1.85 5.61 23.60
C GLU A 358 1.38 6.02 22.20
N VAL A 359 0.06 5.96 21.97
CA VAL A 359 -0.57 6.30 20.68
C VAL A 359 -0.19 7.72 20.25
N ASP A 360 -0.33 8.70 21.14
CA ASP A 360 -0.07 10.10 20.80
C ASP A 360 1.41 10.39 20.53
N GLU A 361 2.32 9.62 21.14
CA GLU A 361 3.75 9.74 20.86
C GLU A 361 4.07 9.24 19.44
N ALA A 362 3.50 8.11 19.06
CA ALA A 362 3.62 7.55 17.71
C ALA A 362 3.03 8.48 16.65
N VAL A 363 1.81 8.99 16.87
CA VAL A 363 1.16 9.97 15.97
C VAL A 363 2.00 11.24 15.84
N ASN A 364 2.50 11.79 16.96
CA ASN A 364 3.34 13.00 16.94
C ASN A 364 4.59 12.78 16.09
N SER A 365 5.26 11.64 16.24
CA SER A 365 6.45 11.30 15.44
C SER A 365 6.16 11.29 13.94
N THR A 366 5.10 10.59 13.53
CA THR A 366 4.72 10.50 12.12
C THR A 366 4.36 11.87 11.54
N LEU A 367 3.60 12.68 12.28
CA LEU A 367 3.20 14.01 11.83
C LEU A 367 4.37 15.02 11.77
N GLU A 368 5.39 14.88 12.62
CA GLU A 368 6.65 15.64 12.49
C GLU A 368 7.33 15.32 11.14
N GLY A 369 7.36 14.04 10.77
CA GLY A 369 7.89 13.60 9.48
C GLY A 369 7.06 14.13 8.31
N TYR A 370 5.75 14.07 8.42
CA TYR A 370 4.85 14.59 7.40
C TYR A 370 5.02 16.10 7.20
N GLU A 371 5.08 16.87 8.29
CA GLU A 371 5.31 18.31 8.21
C GLU A 371 6.63 18.63 7.53
N PHE A 372 7.71 17.92 7.89
CA PHE A 372 9.02 18.11 7.27
C PHE A 372 8.97 17.84 5.75
N LEU A 373 8.39 16.72 5.33
CA LEU A 373 8.28 16.34 3.93
C LEU A 373 7.43 17.32 3.12
N ILE A 374 6.26 17.70 3.65
CA ILE A 374 5.35 18.63 2.99
C ILE A 374 6.01 19.99 2.79
N LYS A 375 6.74 20.51 3.80
CA LYS A 375 7.52 21.75 3.68
C LYS A 375 8.59 21.66 2.58
N ASN A 376 9.16 20.49 2.37
CA ASN A 376 10.16 20.21 1.33
C ASN A 376 9.54 19.70 0.02
N LYS A 377 8.23 19.88 -0.20
CA LYS A 377 7.52 19.58 -1.46
C LYS A 377 7.45 18.09 -1.80
N VAL A 378 7.65 17.22 -0.82
CA VAL A 378 7.46 15.78 -0.93
C VAL A 378 6.09 15.41 -0.33
N LEU A 379 5.31 14.60 -1.03
CA LEU A 379 4.00 14.16 -0.58
C LEU A 379 4.15 12.92 0.33
N PRO A 380 3.82 12.99 1.62
CA PRO A 380 3.83 11.82 2.47
C PRO A 380 2.65 10.90 2.12
N ILE A 381 2.92 9.60 2.02
CA ILE A 381 1.92 8.55 1.78
C ILE A 381 2.00 7.54 2.92
N GLY A 382 0.84 7.18 3.48
CA GLY A 382 0.72 6.13 4.47
C GLY A 382 0.20 4.84 3.86
N THR A 383 0.85 3.74 4.18
CA THR A 383 0.35 2.38 3.91
C THR A 383 0.01 1.73 5.24
N ASN A 384 -1.22 1.27 5.40
CA ASN A 384 -1.62 0.60 6.63
C ASN A 384 -0.75 -0.63 6.89
N TRP A 385 -0.17 -0.70 8.07
CA TRP A 385 0.55 -1.88 8.47
C TRP A 385 -0.41 -3.05 8.70
N CYS A 386 -0.31 -4.06 7.86
CA CYS A 386 -0.97 -5.34 8.08
C CYS A 386 0.07 -6.28 8.70
N ILE A 387 -0.16 -6.69 9.95
CA ILE A 387 0.74 -7.63 10.64
C ILE A 387 0.54 -9.02 10.04
N MET A 388 1.49 -9.42 9.21
CA MET A 388 1.39 -10.67 8.44
C MET A 388 2.38 -11.71 8.93
N PRO A 389 2.01 -12.99 8.91
CA PRO A 389 2.91 -14.09 9.16
C PRO A 389 4.12 -14.02 8.23
N GLY A 390 5.26 -14.44 8.72
CA GLY A 390 6.51 -14.33 8.01
C GLY A 390 7.29 -13.06 8.33
N SER A 391 6.64 -11.98 8.79
CA SER A 391 7.34 -10.80 9.30
C SER A 391 7.93 -11.04 10.69
N ASP A 392 9.00 -10.33 11.01
CA ASP A 392 9.61 -10.46 12.34
C ASP A 392 8.70 -9.89 13.42
N PHE A 393 7.99 -8.80 13.15
CA PHE A 393 7.05 -8.22 14.11
C PHE A 393 5.87 -9.15 14.44
N TYR A 394 5.37 -9.93 13.47
CA TYR A 394 4.39 -10.97 13.77
C TYR A 394 4.94 -11.99 14.77
N LYS A 395 6.16 -12.50 14.53
CA LYS A 395 6.83 -13.46 15.43
C LYS A 395 7.08 -12.88 16.82
N MET A 396 7.25 -11.56 16.93
CA MET A 396 7.41 -10.84 18.21
C MET A 396 6.09 -10.56 18.92
N GLY A 397 4.95 -10.97 18.36
CA GLY A 397 3.63 -10.74 18.95
C GLY A 397 3.13 -9.29 18.82
N ALA A 398 3.51 -8.59 17.76
CA ALA A 398 3.00 -7.27 17.48
C ALA A 398 1.46 -7.27 17.41
N VAL A 399 0.85 -6.16 17.83
CA VAL A 399 -0.59 -5.94 17.78
C VAL A 399 -0.90 -4.75 16.90
N GLN A 400 -2.06 -4.79 16.23
CA GLN A 400 -2.50 -3.68 15.41
C GLN A 400 -2.70 -2.40 16.24
N PRO A 401 -2.20 -1.25 15.77
CA PRO A 401 -2.49 0.03 16.39
C PRO A 401 -3.99 0.30 16.43
N PRO A 402 -4.48 1.07 17.42
CA PRO A 402 -5.88 1.48 17.48
C PRO A 402 -6.34 2.26 16.25
N LEU A 403 -7.65 2.21 15.94
CA LEU A 403 -8.22 2.96 14.82
C LEU A 403 -7.95 4.47 14.94
N GLU A 404 -8.02 5.01 16.16
CA GLU A 404 -7.74 6.43 16.42
C GLU A 404 -6.33 6.86 16.01
N PHE A 405 -5.34 5.99 16.10
CA PHE A 405 -3.98 6.27 15.64
C PHE A 405 -3.96 6.69 14.16
N TYR A 406 -4.60 5.92 13.31
CA TYR A 406 -4.67 6.19 11.86
C TYR A 406 -5.49 7.44 11.55
N VAL A 407 -6.62 7.60 12.23
CA VAL A 407 -7.51 8.76 12.05
C VAL A 407 -6.79 10.07 12.41
N LYS A 408 -6.04 10.09 13.52
CA LYS A 408 -5.24 11.27 13.88
C LYS A 408 -4.17 11.60 12.84
N ILE A 409 -3.49 10.59 12.32
CA ILE A 409 -2.45 10.78 11.28
C ILE A 409 -3.07 11.37 10.02
N ASP A 410 -4.21 10.86 9.57
CA ASP A 410 -4.82 11.35 8.34
C ASP A 410 -5.40 12.76 8.49
N ILE A 411 -6.08 13.06 9.60
CA ILE A 411 -6.52 14.43 9.91
C ILE A 411 -5.32 15.38 9.95
N GLY A 412 -4.25 14.97 10.60
CA GLY A 412 -3.01 15.74 10.71
C GLY A 412 -2.39 16.02 9.35
N ARG A 413 -2.26 14.97 8.51
CA ARG A 413 -1.78 15.09 7.13
C ARG A 413 -2.62 16.08 6.32
N TYR A 414 -3.94 15.97 6.38
CA TYR A 414 -4.85 16.90 5.71
C TYR A 414 -4.61 18.34 6.13
N ARG A 415 -4.55 18.60 7.43
CA ARG A 415 -4.33 19.96 7.98
C ARG A 415 -2.98 20.52 7.57
N LEU A 416 -1.93 19.71 7.56
CA LEU A 416 -0.60 20.11 7.09
C LEU A 416 -0.58 20.41 5.58
N MET A 417 -1.27 19.61 4.77
CA MET A 417 -1.41 19.86 3.34
C MET A 417 -2.17 21.18 3.07
N MET A 418 -3.25 21.44 3.81
CA MET A 418 -3.97 22.70 3.71
C MET A 418 -3.11 23.89 4.10
N GLU A 419 -2.33 23.77 5.19
CA GLU A 419 -1.46 24.84 5.67
C GLU A 419 -0.34 25.19 4.68
N HIS A 420 0.33 24.18 4.14
CA HIS A 420 1.58 24.38 3.40
C HIS A 420 1.43 24.38 1.88
N TRP A 421 0.40 23.72 1.34
CA TRP A 421 0.15 23.63 -0.10
C TRP A 421 -1.13 24.31 -0.54
N GLY A 422 -1.89 24.92 0.39
CA GLY A 422 -3.13 25.60 0.09
C GLY A 422 -4.29 24.67 -0.30
N GLY A 423 -4.18 23.38 0.07
CA GLY A 423 -5.26 22.41 -0.08
C GLY A 423 -5.03 21.37 -1.18
N ARG A 424 -5.89 21.34 -2.19
CA ARG A 424 -5.99 20.21 -3.12
C ARG A 424 -4.81 20.15 -4.09
N LEU A 425 -4.31 18.92 -4.29
CA LEU A 425 -3.52 18.59 -5.46
C LEU A 425 -4.35 18.85 -6.74
N SER A 426 -3.69 19.11 -7.88
CA SER A 426 -4.40 19.16 -9.16
C SER A 426 -5.07 17.82 -9.48
N ALA A 427 -6.10 17.82 -10.34
CA ALA A 427 -6.81 16.60 -10.73
C ALA A 427 -5.83 15.54 -11.26
N ASP A 428 -4.91 15.90 -12.14
CA ASP A 428 -3.89 15.01 -12.70
C ASP A 428 -2.97 14.43 -11.62
N GLN A 429 -2.67 15.23 -10.59
CA GLN A 429 -1.87 14.78 -9.46
C GLN A 429 -2.66 13.88 -8.51
N MET A 430 -3.97 13.96 -8.45
CA MET A 430 -4.81 13.13 -7.59
C MET A 430 -5.02 11.72 -8.12
N GLU A 431 -5.07 11.56 -9.44
CA GLU A 431 -5.50 10.33 -10.09
C GLU A 431 -4.71 9.09 -9.68
N TRP A 432 -3.38 9.18 -9.59
CA TRP A 432 -2.55 8.02 -9.25
C TRP A 432 -2.21 7.89 -7.76
N ARG A 433 -2.39 8.92 -6.95
CA ARG A 433 -1.93 8.96 -5.54
C ARG A 433 -2.87 8.29 -4.56
N PHE A 434 -4.13 8.09 -4.95
CA PHE A 434 -5.16 7.55 -4.06
C PHE A 434 -5.41 6.06 -4.21
N GLN A 435 -4.68 5.39 -5.08
CA GLN A 435 -4.88 3.98 -5.39
C GLN A 435 -3.62 3.14 -5.14
N ALA A 436 -2.67 3.63 -4.37
CA ALA A 436 -1.54 2.82 -3.96
C ALA A 436 -2.02 1.68 -3.05
N VAL A 437 -1.46 0.49 -3.26
CA VAL A 437 -1.78 -0.72 -2.49
C VAL A 437 -1.62 -0.45 -1.01
N GLY A 438 -2.66 -0.73 -0.22
CA GLY A 438 -2.64 -0.56 1.22
C GLY A 438 -2.69 0.88 1.73
N SER A 439 -2.71 1.89 0.84
CA SER A 439 -3.03 3.23 1.26
C SER A 439 -4.52 3.33 1.51
N TYR A 440 -4.89 3.88 2.65
CA TYR A 440 -6.28 4.24 2.88
C TYR A 440 -6.68 5.39 1.94
N ALA A 441 -7.92 5.35 1.48
CA ALA A 441 -8.46 6.40 0.64
C ALA A 441 -8.33 7.73 1.37
N ASP A 442 -7.78 8.70 0.67
CA ASP A 442 -7.77 10.07 1.17
C ASP A 442 -9.23 10.57 1.19
N TRP A 443 -9.80 10.70 2.37
CA TRP A 443 -11.18 11.15 2.55
C TRP A 443 -11.45 12.55 1.98
N GLN A 444 -10.40 13.30 1.62
CA GLN A 444 -10.52 14.55 0.86
C GLN A 444 -11.29 14.39 -0.45
N ARG A 445 -11.38 13.17 -1.00
CA ARG A 445 -12.24 12.88 -2.17
C ARG A 445 -13.72 13.03 -1.85
N LEU A 446 -14.10 12.92 -0.59
CA LEU A 446 -15.49 12.96 -0.13
C LEU A 446 -15.93 14.39 0.29
N LEU A 447 -15.02 15.35 0.29
CA LEU A 447 -15.25 16.78 0.51
C LEU A 447 -15.18 17.55 -0.81
#